data_9a758575472a6e03618d017df263c08d
#
_entry.id   9a758575472a6e03618d017df263c08d
#
_cell.length_a   1.000
_cell.length_b   1.000
_cell.length_c   1.000
_cell.angle_alpha   90.00
_cell.angle_beta   90.00
_cell.angle_gamma   90.00
#
_symmetry.space_group_name_H-M   'P 1'
#
loop_
_entity.id
_entity.type
_entity.pdbx_description
1 polymer ?
#
loop_
_entity_poly.entity_id
_entity_poly.type
_entity_poly.pdbx_seq_one_letter_code
_entity_poly.pdbx_strand_id
1 'polypeptide(L)' 'MGNYEIILYWSEEDKLYIAEIPELKGCFADGKTRAEAISNAETAMAEWLEVAKEDGIAIPKAN' A
#
# COMPACT_ATOMS: atom_id res chain seq x y z
N MET A 1 -11.03 -4.10 -10.63
CA MET A 1 -9.82 -3.79 -9.89
C MET A 1 -9.85 -2.37 -9.38
N GLY A 2 -9.59 -2.17 -8.11
CA GLY A 2 -9.64 -0.85 -7.53
C GLY A 2 -8.44 0.00 -7.95
N ASN A 3 -8.70 1.29 -8.11
CA ASN A 3 -7.65 2.25 -8.41
C ASN A 3 -7.33 3.04 -7.16
N TYR A 4 -6.78 2.35 -6.17
CA TYR A 4 -6.40 3.00 -4.92
C TYR A 4 -5.21 3.92 -5.15
N GLU A 5 -5.22 5.02 -4.45
CA GLU A 5 -4.14 5.99 -4.53
C GLU A 5 -2.89 5.45 -3.83
N ILE A 6 -1.73 5.70 -4.42
CA ILE A 6 -0.46 5.37 -3.79
C ILE A 6 0.28 6.68 -3.55
N ILE A 7 0.61 6.96 -2.30
CA ILE A 7 1.38 8.12 -1.92
C ILE A 7 2.81 7.68 -1.71
N LEU A 8 3.71 8.21 -2.54
CA LEU A 8 5.12 7.83 -2.51
C LEU A 8 5.96 8.98 -1.98
N TYR A 9 6.81 8.70 -0.99
CA TYR A 9 7.70 9.73 -0.46
C TYR A 9 9.00 9.11 0.05
N TRP A 10 9.99 9.94 0.18
CA TRP A 10 11.30 9.54 0.71
C TRP A 10 11.30 9.67 2.24
N SER A 11 11.77 8.62 2.91
CA SER A 11 11.93 8.66 4.36
C SER A 11 13.40 8.88 4.69
N GLU A 12 13.72 10.08 5.15
CA GLU A 12 15.09 10.41 5.52
C GLU A 12 15.56 9.58 6.70
N GLU A 13 14.64 9.31 7.60
CA GLU A 13 14.94 8.52 8.80
C GLU A 13 15.32 7.08 8.45
N ASP A 14 14.57 6.47 7.55
CA ASP A 14 14.77 5.07 7.18
C ASP A 14 15.69 4.90 5.97
N LYS A 15 15.97 5.99 5.26
CA LYS A 15 16.75 5.97 4.03
C LYS A 15 16.11 5.05 3.00
N LEU A 16 14.80 5.13 2.88
CA LEU A 16 14.00 4.32 1.98
C LEU A 16 12.87 5.15 1.40
N TYR A 17 12.34 4.72 0.27
CA TYR A 17 11.09 5.24 -0.24
C TYR A 17 9.94 4.50 0.43
N ILE A 18 8.91 5.25 0.79
CA ILE A 18 7.70 4.70 1.41
C ILE A 18 6.55 4.89 0.44
N ALA A 19 5.74 3.85 0.31
CA ALA A 19 4.53 3.91 -0.51
C ALA A 19 3.35 3.55 0.38
N GLU A 20 2.40 4.47 0.51
CA GLU A 20 1.23 4.26 1.36
C GLU A 20 -0.03 4.20 0.52
N ILE A 21 -0.97 3.36 0.93
CA ILE A 21 -2.29 3.31 0.30
C ILE A 21 -3.27 3.82 1.35
N PRO A 22 -3.61 5.11 1.30
CA PRO A 22 -4.37 5.73 2.40
C PRO A 22 -5.78 5.18 2.56
N GLU A 23 -6.38 4.68 1.48
CA GLU A 23 -7.72 4.11 1.59
C GLU A 23 -7.74 2.79 2.35
N LEU A 24 -6.59 2.12 2.45
CA LEU A 24 -6.50 0.84 3.14
C LEU A 24 -5.68 1.03 4.41
N LYS A 25 -6.37 1.12 5.53
CA LYS A 25 -5.75 1.46 6.80
C LYS A 25 -4.59 0.52 7.12
N GLY A 26 -3.43 1.12 7.38
CA GLY A 26 -2.23 0.35 7.72
C GLY A 26 -1.53 -0.31 6.55
N CYS A 27 -1.98 -0.05 5.33
CA CYS A 27 -1.37 -0.65 4.15
C CYS A 27 -0.28 0.25 3.60
N PHE A 28 0.94 -0.19 3.73
CA PHE A 28 2.09 0.56 3.20
C PHE A 28 3.25 -0.41 2.95
N ALA A 29 4.24 0.07 2.22
CA ALA A 29 5.43 -0.72 1.95
C ALA A 29 6.60 0.22 1.74
N ASP A 30 7.80 -0.34 1.64
CA ASP A 30 8.98 0.45 1.39
C ASP A 30 9.85 -0.21 0.34
N GLY A 31 10.87 0.51 -0.10
CA GLY A 31 11.82 -0.02 -1.06
C GLY A 31 12.98 0.94 -1.22
N LYS A 32 14.07 0.45 -1.76
CA LYS A 32 15.27 1.26 -1.98
C LYS A 32 15.12 2.21 -3.16
N THR A 33 14.19 1.90 -4.06
CA THR A 33 13.87 2.76 -5.21
C THR A 33 12.38 3.02 -5.23
N ARG A 34 11.96 4.02 -5.99
CA ARG A 34 10.54 4.32 -6.16
C ARG A 34 9.80 3.12 -6.74
N ALA A 35 10.38 2.49 -7.76
CA ALA A 35 9.74 1.34 -8.40
C ALA A 35 9.58 0.18 -7.42
N GLU A 36 10.60 -0.06 -6.61
CA GLU A 36 10.56 -1.14 -5.63
C GLU A 36 9.48 -0.88 -4.57
N ALA A 37 9.41 0.36 -4.06
CA ALA A 37 8.41 0.71 -3.06
C ALA A 37 7.01 0.52 -3.62
N ILE A 38 6.77 0.95 -4.86
CA ILE A 38 5.45 0.82 -5.48
C ILE A 38 5.10 -0.65 -5.70
N SER A 39 6.04 -1.44 -6.20
CA SER A 39 5.82 -2.86 -6.43
C SER A 39 5.49 -3.57 -5.11
N ASN A 40 6.23 -3.25 -4.06
CA ASN A 40 5.97 -3.84 -2.75
C ASN A 40 4.62 -3.39 -2.19
N ALA A 41 4.23 -2.14 -2.44
CA ALA A 41 2.93 -1.64 -2.00
C ALA A 41 1.79 -2.35 -2.71
N GLU A 42 1.96 -2.65 -3.99
CA GLU A 42 0.94 -3.38 -4.74
C GLU A 42 0.75 -4.78 -4.19
N THR A 43 1.84 -5.44 -3.81
CA THR A 43 1.77 -6.74 -3.16
C THR A 43 1.07 -6.64 -1.81
N ALA A 44 1.44 -5.63 -1.02
CA ALA A 44 0.82 -5.42 0.29
C ALA A 44 -0.67 -5.13 0.15
N MET A 45 -1.05 -4.38 -0.89
CA MET A 45 -2.46 -4.09 -1.16
C MET A 45 -3.24 -5.36 -1.44
N ALA A 46 -2.68 -6.24 -2.29
CA ALA A 46 -3.35 -7.49 -2.63
C ALA A 46 -3.55 -8.36 -1.38
N GLU A 47 -2.54 -8.43 -0.54
CA GLU A 47 -2.63 -9.18 0.71
C GLU A 47 -3.64 -8.57 1.68
N TRP A 48 -3.64 -7.24 1.77
CA TRP A 48 -4.59 -6.53 2.64
C TRP A 48 -6.03 -6.83 2.24
N LEU A 49 -6.29 -6.76 0.93
CA LEU A 49 -7.63 -7.01 0.42
C LEU A 49 -8.06 -8.46 0.64
N GLU A 50 -7.13 -9.39 0.51
CA GLU A 50 -7.43 -10.79 0.73
C GLU A 50 -7.78 -11.07 2.20
N VAL A 51 -7.00 -10.52 3.13
CA VAL A 51 -7.26 -10.66 4.55
C VAL A 51 -8.59 -10.00 4.93
N ALA A 52 -8.87 -8.84 4.35
CA ALA A 52 -10.11 -8.14 4.63
C ALA A 52 -11.31 -8.97 4.22
N LYS A 53 -11.22 -9.65 3.08
CA LYS A 53 -12.31 -10.52 2.62
C LYS A 53 -12.51 -11.69 3.57
N GLU A 54 -11.42 -12.31 4.03
CA GLU A 54 -11.48 -13.45 4.93
C GLU A 54 -12.05 -13.07 6.28
N ASP A 55 -11.69 -11.89 6.78
CA ASP A 55 -12.10 -11.43 8.10
C ASP A 55 -13.43 -10.67 8.08
N GLY A 56 -14.02 -10.49 6.91
CA GLY A 56 -15.27 -9.76 6.79
C GLY A 56 -15.12 -8.26 7.02
N ILE A 57 -13.92 -7.74 6.84
CA ILE A 57 -13.67 -6.31 6.99
C ILE A 57 -14.18 -5.58 5.74
N ALA A 58 -14.85 -4.45 5.94
CA ALA A 58 -15.35 -3.65 4.82
C ALA A 58 -14.18 -3.14 3.98
N ILE A 59 -14.29 -3.35 2.67
CA ILE A 59 -13.27 -2.92 1.74
C ILE A 59 -13.67 -1.57 1.15
N PRO A 60 -12.84 -0.51 1.34
CA PRO A 60 -13.17 0.80 0.79
C PRO A 60 -13.22 0.77 -0.73
N LYS A 61 -14.10 1.57 -1.30
CA LYS A 61 -14.16 1.73 -2.74
C LYS A 61 -13.01 2.61 -3.21
N ALA A 62 -12.38 2.21 -4.30
CA ALA A 62 -11.38 3.05 -4.94
C ALA A 62 -12.08 4.18 -5.70
N ASN A 63 -11.43 5.32 -5.77
CA ASN A 63 -11.94 6.46 -6.52
C ASN A 63 -11.62 6.33 -7.99
#